data_2c03fb46935ccf801ad7710e0fe2d663
#
_entry.id   2c03fb46935ccf801ad7710e0fe2d663
#
_cell.length_a   1.000
_cell.length_b   1.000
_cell.length_c   1.000
_cell.angle_alpha   90.00
_cell.angle_beta   90.00
_cell.angle_gamma   90.00
#
_symmetry.space_group_name_H-M   'P 1'
#
loop_
_entity.id
_entity.type
_entity.pdbx_description
1 polymer ?
#
loop_
_entity_poly.entity_id
_entity_poly.type
_entity_poly.pdbx_seq_one_letter_code
_entity_poly.pdbx_strand_id
1 'polypeptide(L)'
;MLLLTHCTKTKNVDWRAVAAALKSAGLSTPNMDLEKEGLYRDVLRDFVKPAAEMYGGSFRKVREMAEALGRCAPVDFYVLSARYGLIRADEPVVPYEATLNGLGAAEVEGWAEARGVWDKAAELLGGRYGMAVAFLPGNYARALGPALRRLLASENALLMIPRRLAGRSPEALVVRSRGVFGRYGDLSRARRLLEEALCDKY
;
A
#
# COMPACT_ATOMS: atom_id res chain seq x y z
N MET A 1 5.45 -4.35 14.40
CA MET A 1 4.45 -3.32 14.02
C MET A 1 3.85 -3.64 12.66
N LEU A 2 2.66 -3.15 12.37
CA LEU A 2 2.04 -3.22 11.04
C LEU A 2 2.30 -1.91 10.27
N LEU A 3 2.82 -2.00 9.05
CA LEU A 3 2.99 -0.86 8.15
C LEU A 3 2.17 -1.10 6.87
N LEU A 4 1.23 -0.19 6.58
CA LEU A 4 0.38 -0.22 5.40
C LEU A 4 0.69 0.96 4.47
N THR A 5 0.85 0.70 3.18
CA THR A 5 0.92 1.74 2.16
C THR A 5 0.17 1.33 0.91
N HIS A 6 0.28 2.07 -0.17
CA HIS A 6 -0.37 1.78 -1.45
C HIS A 6 0.63 1.69 -2.59
N CYS A 7 0.25 1.03 -3.67
CA CYS A 7 1.02 1.00 -4.90
C CYS A 7 1.11 2.39 -5.54
N THR A 8 2.17 2.62 -6.30
CA THR A 8 2.36 3.86 -7.06
C THR A 8 2.25 3.60 -8.57
N LYS A 9 1.97 4.65 -9.34
CA LYS A 9 1.98 4.57 -10.80
C LYS A 9 3.37 4.21 -11.32
N THR A 10 4.42 4.78 -10.75
CA THR A 10 5.80 4.48 -11.13
C THR A 10 6.19 3.05 -10.74
N LYS A 11 6.71 2.30 -11.71
CA LYS A 11 7.29 0.97 -11.52
C LYS A 11 8.76 0.97 -11.90
N ASN A 12 9.57 0.23 -11.17
CA ASN A 12 11.03 0.13 -11.38
C ASN A 12 11.37 -0.95 -12.43
N VAL A 13 10.88 -0.77 -13.65
CA VAL A 13 11.12 -1.65 -14.80
C VAL A 13 11.41 -0.84 -16.04
N ASP A 14 12.07 -1.46 -17.00
CA ASP A 14 12.14 -0.94 -18.37
C ASP A 14 10.82 -1.21 -19.09
N TRP A 15 9.97 -0.21 -19.18
CA TRP A 15 8.69 -0.31 -19.86
C TRP A 15 8.79 -0.57 -21.36
N ARG A 16 9.91 -0.23 -22.02
CA ARG A 16 10.10 -0.57 -23.43
C ARG A 16 10.30 -2.08 -23.61
N ALA A 17 11.11 -2.69 -22.74
CA ALA A 17 11.31 -4.12 -22.73
C ALA A 17 10.04 -4.89 -22.35
N VAL A 18 9.30 -4.42 -21.32
CA VAL A 18 7.99 -4.97 -20.95
C VAL A 18 7.01 -4.92 -22.12
N ALA A 19 6.88 -3.77 -22.77
CA ALA A 19 5.97 -3.60 -23.92
C ALA A 19 6.36 -4.49 -25.10
N ALA A 20 7.66 -4.68 -25.36
CA ALA A 20 8.15 -5.59 -26.42
C ALA A 20 7.77 -7.04 -26.13
N ALA A 21 7.97 -7.52 -24.88
CA ALA A 21 7.60 -8.87 -24.47
C ALA A 21 6.09 -9.12 -24.62
N LEU A 22 5.26 -8.18 -24.14
CA LEU A 22 3.81 -8.26 -24.25
C LEU A 22 3.35 -8.28 -25.71
N LYS A 23 3.90 -7.39 -26.53
CA LYS A 23 3.56 -7.32 -27.97
C LYS A 23 3.90 -8.64 -28.69
N SER A 24 5.05 -9.26 -28.38
CA SER A 24 5.45 -10.54 -28.96
C SER A 24 4.49 -11.68 -28.58
N ALA A 25 3.84 -11.58 -27.43
CA ALA A 25 2.84 -12.53 -26.95
C ALA A 25 1.39 -12.16 -27.32
N GLY A 26 1.17 -11.06 -28.06
CA GLY A 26 -0.18 -10.58 -28.40
C GLY A 26 -0.99 -10.09 -27.21
N LEU A 27 -0.31 -9.62 -26.15
CA LEU A 27 -0.94 -9.18 -24.91
C LEU A 27 -0.91 -7.66 -24.74
N SER A 28 -1.93 -7.14 -24.08
CA SER A 28 -1.96 -5.77 -23.56
C SER A 28 -1.22 -5.67 -22.21
N THR A 29 -0.91 -4.44 -21.81
CA THR A 29 -0.35 -4.18 -20.46
C THR A 29 -1.30 -4.70 -19.37
N PRO A 30 -0.78 -5.47 -18.38
CA PRO A 30 -1.60 -5.94 -17.26
C PRO A 30 -2.26 -4.77 -16.53
N ASN A 31 -3.54 -4.95 -16.18
CA ASN A 31 -4.31 -3.97 -15.42
C ASN A 31 -4.98 -4.63 -14.20
N MET A 32 -6.30 -4.54 -14.04
CA MET A 32 -7.04 -5.21 -12.97
C MET A 32 -7.47 -6.65 -13.32
N ASP A 33 -7.07 -7.19 -14.44
CA ASP A 33 -7.41 -8.48 -15.04
C ASP A 33 -6.63 -9.66 -14.42
N LEU A 34 -6.88 -10.01 -13.16
CA LEU A 34 -6.18 -11.10 -12.46
C LEU A 34 -6.42 -12.48 -13.08
N GLU A 35 -7.48 -12.67 -13.81
CA GLU A 35 -7.78 -13.92 -14.53
C GLU A 35 -6.68 -14.30 -15.54
N LYS A 36 -5.88 -13.32 -15.99
CA LYS A 36 -4.73 -13.52 -16.88
C LYS A 36 -3.39 -13.57 -16.16
N GLU A 37 -3.38 -13.59 -14.82
CA GLU A 37 -2.14 -13.48 -14.03
C GLU A 37 -1.11 -14.55 -14.40
N GLY A 38 -1.51 -15.81 -14.59
CA GLY A 38 -0.60 -16.90 -15.00
C GLY A 38 0.09 -16.59 -16.31
N LEU A 39 -0.66 -16.15 -17.33
CA LEU A 39 -0.14 -15.78 -18.64
C LEU A 39 0.84 -14.60 -18.55
N TYR A 40 0.51 -13.58 -17.76
CA TYR A 40 1.42 -12.45 -17.56
C TYR A 40 2.69 -12.85 -16.81
N ARG A 41 2.61 -13.75 -15.82
CA ARG A 41 3.80 -14.26 -15.12
C ARG A 41 4.75 -15.02 -16.03
N ASP A 42 4.22 -15.80 -16.95
CA ASP A 42 5.02 -16.56 -17.92
C ASP A 42 5.73 -15.61 -18.90
N VAL A 43 5.01 -14.66 -19.48
CA VAL A 43 5.54 -13.71 -20.46
C VAL A 43 6.49 -12.68 -19.84
N LEU A 44 6.19 -12.24 -18.62
CA LEU A 44 6.92 -11.17 -17.93
C LEU A 44 7.82 -11.68 -16.79
N ARG A 45 8.20 -12.98 -16.80
CA ARG A 45 8.98 -13.62 -15.73
C ARG A 45 10.24 -12.86 -15.33
N ASP A 46 10.94 -12.29 -16.32
CA ASP A 46 12.19 -11.55 -16.12
C ASP A 46 11.95 -10.15 -15.49
N PHE A 47 10.71 -9.70 -15.43
CA PHE A 47 10.30 -8.42 -14.85
C PHE A 47 9.53 -8.58 -13.54
N VAL A 48 9.28 -9.81 -13.09
CA VAL A 48 8.63 -10.08 -11.80
C VAL A 48 9.58 -9.66 -10.68
N LYS A 49 9.06 -8.91 -9.71
CA LYS A 49 9.82 -8.43 -8.54
C LYS A 49 8.94 -8.45 -7.30
N PRO A 50 9.53 -8.53 -6.09
CA PRO A 50 8.81 -8.21 -4.87
C PRO A 50 8.11 -6.85 -4.99
N ALA A 51 6.91 -6.71 -4.42
CA ALA A 51 6.15 -5.47 -4.48
C ALA A 51 6.96 -4.26 -3.97
N ALA A 52 7.75 -4.44 -2.90
CA ALA A 52 8.63 -3.41 -2.37
C ALA A 52 9.69 -2.90 -3.36
N GLU A 53 10.13 -3.74 -4.28
CA GLU A 53 11.11 -3.38 -5.32
C GLU A 53 10.44 -2.88 -6.60
N MET A 54 9.23 -3.39 -6.88
CA MET A 54 8.47 -3.01 -8.06
C MET A 54 8.02 -1.55 -8.02
N TYR A 55 7.53 -1.06 -6.86
CA TYR A 55 6.98 0.29 -6.77
C TYR A 55 8.06 1.35 -6.56
N GLY A 56 8.03 2.38 -7.40
CA GLY A 56 8.96 3.50 -7.39
C GLY A 56 8.33 4.81 -6.87
N GLY A 57 8.98 5.93 -7.19
CA GLY A 57 8.51 7.25 -6.81
C GLY A 57 8.42 7.45 -5.30
N SER A 58 7.28 7.94 -4.82
CA SER A 58 7.05 8.19 -3.38
C SER A 58 7.05 6.92 -2.51
N PHE A 59 6.79 5.75 -3.10
CA PHE A 59 6.84 4.47 -2.40
C PHE A 59 8.22 4.19 -1.80
N ARG A 60 9.30 4.59 -2.49
CA ARG A 60 10.67 4.41 -2.01
C ARG A 60 10.88 4.96 -0.60
N LYS A 61 10.30 6.10 -0.27
CA LYS A 61 10.43 6.70 1.07
C LYS A 61 9.75 5.86 2.17
N VAL A 62 8.63 5.23 1.85
CA VAL A 62 7.96 4.34 2.81
C VAL A 62 8.76 3.06 2.97
N ARG A 63 9.34 2.53 1.90
CA ARG A 63 10.25 1.37 1.97
C ARG A 63 11.48 1.67 2.81
N GLU A 64 12.17 2.79 2.56
CA GLU A 64 13.32 3.25 3.36
C GLU A 64 12.97 3.41 4.85
N MET A 65 11.75 3.86 5.14
CA MET A 65 11.23 3.92 6.52
C MET A 65 10.98 2.52 7.09
N ALA A 66 10.37 1.60 6.33
CA ALA A 66 10.17 0.22 6.76
C ALA A 66 11.50 -0.46 7.11
N GLU A 67 12.52 -0.27 6.26
CA GLU A 67 13.88 -0.78 6.47
C GLU A 67 14.53 -0.17 7.73
N ALA A 68 14.36 1.14 7.96
CA ALA A 68 14.89 1.82 9.13
C ALA A 68 14.24 1.32 10.42
N LEU A 69 12.90 1.23 10.45
CA LEU A 69 12.14 0.76 11.61
C LEU A 69 12.36 -0.74 11.87
N GLY A 70 12.60 -1.52 10.81
CA GLY A 70 12.91 -2.95 10.89
C GLY A 70 14.20 -3.27 11.67
N ARG A 71 15.08 -2.28 11.84
CA ARG A 71 16.27 -2.40 12.72
C ARG A 71 15.95 -2.30 14.21
N CYS A 72 14.80 -1.70 14.55
CA CYS A 72 14.39 -1.46 15.94
C CYS A 72 13.28 -2.40 16.39
N ALA A 73 12.42 -2.85 15.49
CA ALA A 73 11.30 -3.75 15.80
C ALA A 73 10.87 -4.55 14.55
N PRO A 74 10.29 -5.75 14.71
CA PRO A 74 9.69 -6.49 13.59
C PRO A 74 8.62 -5.65 12.87
N VAL A 75 8.74 -5.52 11.55
CA VAL A 75 7.81 -4.77 10.70
C VAL A 75 7.14 -5.70 9.71
N ASP A 76 5.83 -5.88 9.83
CA ASP A 76 4.99 -6.50 8.82
C ASP A 76 4.57 -5.43 7.81
N PHE A 77 5.19 -5.45 6.65
CA PHE A 77 4.99 -4.44 5.62
C PHE A 77 4.03 -4.93 4.55
N TYR A 78 2.91 -4.21 4.38
CA TYR A 78 1.87 -4.53 3.41
C TYR A 78 1.60 -3.36 2.45
N VAL A 79 1.17 -3.73 1.24
CA VAL A 79 0.87 -2.80 0.16
C VAL A 79 -0.55 -3.03 -0.33
N LEU A 80 -1.38 -2.00 -0.35
CA LEU A 80 -2.66 -2.02 -1.03
C LEU A 80 -2.42 -1.76 -2.53
N SER A 81 -2.41 -2.83 -3.31
CA SER A 81 -2.17 -2.83 -4.75
C SER A 81 -3.50 -2.73 -5.51
N ALA A 82 -3.61 -1.80 -6.46
CA ALA A 82 -4.81 -1.66 -7.29
C ALA A 82 -5.09 -2.92 -8.15
N ARG A 83 -4.07 -3.75 -8.44
CA ARG A 83 -4.25 -5.01 -9.15
C ARG A 83 -4.52 -6.18 -8.20
N TYR A 84 -3.72 -6.31 -7.13
CA TYR A 84 -3.64 -7.52 -6.31
C TYR A 84 -4.42 -7.46 -4.99
N GLY A 85 -5.04 -6.32 -4.64
CA GLY A 85 -5.62 -6.13 -3.32
C GLY A 85 -4.55 -5.88 -2.25
N LEU A 86 -4.75 -6.38 -1.05
CA LEU A 86 -3.82 -6.22 0.07
C LEU A 86 -2.78 -7.35 0.05
N ILE A 87 -1.53 -7.03 -0.23
CA ILE A 87 -0.41 -7.98 -0.38
C ILE A 87 0.74 -7.64 0.55
N ARG A 88 1.58 -8.62 0.90
CA ARG A 88 2.86 -8.37 1.57
C ARG A 88 3.81 -7.63 0.62
N ALA A 89 4.72 -6.86 1.19
CA ALA A 89 5.71 -6.12 0.40
C ALA A 89 6.75 -7.02 -0.28
N ASP A 90 6.94 -8.23 0.20
CA ASP A 90 7.82 -9.26 -0.37
C ASP A 90 7.11 -10.16 -1.42
N GLU A 91 5.79 -10.06 -1.58
CA GLU A 91 5.08 -10.85 -2.61
C GLU A 91 5.50 -10.44 -4.01
N PRO A 92 5.78 -11.42 -4.91
CA PRO A 92 6.19 -11.15 -6.28
C PRO A 92 4.99 -10.66 -7.11
N VAL A 93 5.21 -9.58 -7.86
CA VAL A 93 4.21 -8.95 -8.74
C VAL A 93 4.75 -8.75 -10.15
N VAL A 94 3.90 -8.85 -11.17
CA VAL A 94 4.24 -8.41 -12.53
C VAL A 94 4.15 -6.89 -12.64
N PRO A 95 4.85 -6.24 -13.56
CA PRO A 95 4.61 -4.82 -13.88
C PRO A 95 3.21 -4.65 -14.47
N TYR A 96 2.47 -3.63 -14.02
CA TYR A 96 1.09 -3.39 -14.41
C TYR A 96 0.74 -1.90 -14.38
N GLU A 97 -0.33 -1.52 -15.06
CA GLU A 97 -0.94 -0.20 -14.98
C GLU A 97 -2.38 -0.32 -14.45
N ALA A 98 -2.55 -0.08 -13.16
CA ALA A 98 -3.85 0.00 -12.50
C ALA A 98 -3.81 1.03 -11.36
N THR A 99 -4.94 1.67 -11.10
CA THR A 99 -5.09 2.65 -10.02
C THR A 99 -6.53 2.68 -9.53
N LEU A 100 -6.71 2.92 -8.24
CA LEU A 100 -8.03 3.20 -7.67
C LEU A 100 -8.42 4.69 -7.81
N ASN A 101 -7.47 5.55 -8.24
CA ASN A 101 -7.77 6.96 -8.47
C ASN A 101 -8.74 7.09 -9.65
N GLY A 102 -9.76 7.93 -9.47
CA GLY A 102 -10.80 8.15 -10.48
C GLY A 102 -12.01 7.23 -10.34
N LEU A 103 -11.95 6.16 -9.54
CA LEU A 103 -13.12 5.34 -9.22
C LEU A 103 -14.05 6.05 -8.25
N GLY A 104 -15.37 5.85 -8.42
CA GLY A 104 -16.37 6.25 -7.45
C GLY A 104 -16.31 5.45 -6.15
N ALA A 105 -17.03 5.91 -5.12
CA ALA A 105 -17.01 5.26 -3.82
C ALA A 105 -17.48 3.80 -3.88
N ALA A 106 -18.62 3.54 -4.53
CA ALA A 106 -19.19 2.20 -4.68
C ALA A 106 -18.29 1.28 -5.52
N GLU A 107 -17.62 1.80 -6.54
CA GLU A 107 -16.68 1.02 -7.35
C GLU A 107 -15.45 0.59 -6.54
N VAL A 108 -14.93 1.47 -5.66
CA VAL A 108 -13.82 1.14 -4.77
C VAL A 108 -14.22 0.07 -3.76
N GLU A 109 -15.43 0.15 -3.21
CA GLU A 109 -15.96 -0.82 -2.26
C GLU A 109 -16.16 -2.18 -2.93
N GLY A 110 -16.81 -2.23 -4.09
CA GLY A 110 -16.98 -3.47 -4.87
C GLY A 110 -15.64 -4.08 -5.30
N TRP A 111 -14.68 -3.26 -5.70
CA TRP A 111 -13.32 -3.72 -5.97
C TRP A 111 -12.65 -4.33 -4.73
N ALA A 112 -12.77 -3.68 -3.58
CA ALA A 112 -12.15 -4.15 -2.34
C ALA A 112 -12.75 -5.49 -1.87
N GLU A 113 -14.07 -5.65 -1.98
CA GLU A 113 -14.77 -6.88 -1.68
C GLU A 113 -14.33 -8.00 -2.63
N ALA A 114 -14.37 -7.77 -3.94
CA ALA A 114 -13.95 -8.73 -4.96
C ALA A 114 -12.48 -9.16 -4.84
N ARG A 115 -11.62 -8.34 -4.22
CA ARG A 115 -10.20 -8.65 -3.94
C ARG A 115 -9.96 -9.20 -2.54
N GLY A 116 -10.99 -9.45 -1.74
CA GLY A 116 -10.85 -9.94 -0.37
C GLY A 116 -10.07 -8.99 0.55
N VAL A 117 -10.05 -7.68 0.23
CA VAL A 117 -9.27 -6.69 0.99
C VAL A 117 -9.79 -6.58 2.41
N TRP A 118 -11.12 -6.62 2.60
CA TRP A 118 -11.74 -6.45 3.91
C TRP A 118 -11.43 -7.61 4.85
N ASP A 119 -11.51 -8.85 4.35
CA ASP A 119 -11.23 -10.06 5.14
C ASP A 119 -9.75 -10.09 5.53
N LYS A 120 -8.86 -9.87 4.57
CA LYS A 120 -7.42 -9.83 4.83
C LYS A 120 -7.01 -8.68 5.77
N ALA A 121 -7.62 -7.51 5.63
CA ALA A 121 -7.38 -6.39 6.55
C ALA A 121 -7.95 -6.67 7.95
N ALA A 122 -9.10 -7.33 8.07
CA ALA A 122 -9.68 -7.74 9.34
C ALA A 122 -8.79 -8.78 10.05
N GLU A 123 -8.27 -9.76 9.32
CA GLU A 123 -7.33 -10.75 9.82
C GLU A 123 -6.05 -10.08 10.34
N LEU A 124 -5.42 -9.21 9.55
CA LEU A 124 -4.23 -8.48 9.95
C LEU A 124 -4.45 -7.65 11.22
N LEU A 125 -5.56 -6.92 11.30
CA LEU A 125 -5.89 -6.11 12.47
C LEU A 125 -6.44 -6.93 13.65
N GLY A 126 -6.74 -8.21 13.44
CA GLY A 126 -7.00 -9.19 14.50
C GLY A 126 -5.72 -9.65 15.19
N GLY A 127 -4.57 -9.48 14.54
CA GLY A 127 -3.26 -9.73 15.09
C GLY A 127 -2.90 -8.74 16.23
N ARG A 128 -1.95 -9.14 17.06
CA ARG A 128 -1.47 -8.30 18.19
C ARG A 128 -0.31 -7.42 17.73
N TYR A 129 -0.61 -6.33 17.03
CA TYR A 129 0.38 -5.31 16.73
C TYR A 129 0.40 -4.26 17.84
N GLY A 130 1.56 -4.00 18.41
CA GLY A 130 1.76 -2.90 19.36
C GLY A 130 1.60 -1.53 18.70
N MET A 131 1.72 -1.44 17.37
CA MET A 131 1.50 -0.23 16.59
C MET A 131 1.08 -0.55 15.18
N ALA A 132 0.14 0.22 14.62
CA ALA A 132 -0.26 0.20 13.22
C ALA A 132 -0.01 1.55 12.56
N VAL A 133 0.64 1.55 11.39
CA VAL A 133 0.94 2.77 10.63
C VAL A 133 0.39 2.62 9.23
N ALA A 134 -0.39 3.61 8.75
CA ALA A 134 -0.97 3.57 7.42
C ALA A 134 -0.77 4.87 6.65
N PHE A 135 -0.22 4.77 5.45
CA PHE A 135 -0.02 5.87 4.49
C PHE A 135 -0.85 5.63 3.25
N LEU A 136 -2.11 6.10 3.25
CA LEU A 136 -3.09 5.77 2.23
C LEU A 136 -3.81 7.03 1.69
N PRO A 137 -3.75 7.30 0.38
CA PRO A 137 -4.58 8.35 -0.23
C PRO A 137 -6.05 7.91 -0.31
N GLY A 138 -6.93 8.85 -0.66
CA GLY A 138 -8.38 8.76 -0.55
C GLY A 138 -9.03 7.41 -0.86
N ASN A 139 -8.96 6.96 -2.10
CA ASN A 139 -9.60 5.71 -2.50
C ASN A 139 -8.92 4.46 -1.92
N TYR A 140 -7.61 4.51 -1.71
CA TYR A 140 -6.90 3.42 -1.03
C TYR A 140 -7.27 3.33 0.46
N ALA A 141 -7.42 4.47 1.15
CA ALA A 141 -7.92 4.46 2.52
C ALA A 141 -9.39 3.97 2.58
N ARG A 142 -10.24 4.40 1.63
CA ARG A 142 -11.63 3.92 1.51
C ARG A 142 -11.70 2.41 1.31
N ALA A 143 -10.81 1.86 0.48
CA ALA A 143 -10.77 0.43 0.17
C ALA A 143 -10.54 -0.46 1.40
N LEU A 144 -10.01 0.06 2.51
CA LEU A 144 -9.93 -0.68 3.77
C LEU A 144 -11.31 -0.93 4.41
N GLY A 145 -12.36 -0.19 4.04
CA GLY A 145 -13.71 -0.38 4.54
C GLY A 145 -13.80 -0.38 6.07
N PRO A 146 -14.35 -1.46 6.67
CA PRO A 146 -14.47 -1.57 8.14
C PRO A 146 -13.13 -1.49 8.88
N ALA A 147 -12.04 -1.96 8.27
CA ALA A 147 -10.71 -1.94 8.88
C ALA A 147 -10.20 -0.51 9.10
N LEU A 148 -10.56 0.45 8.25
CA LEU A 148 -10.22 1.86 8.46
C LEU A 148 -10.86 2.40 9.76
N ARG A 149 -12.12 2.03 10.04
CA ARG A 149 -12.78 2.44 11.29
C ARG A 149 -12.09 1.87 12.53
N ARG A 150 -11.64 0.61 12.46
CA ARG A 150 -10.86 -0.02 13.55
C ARG A 150 -9.52 0.69 13.78
N LEU A 151 -8.81 1.05 12.70
CA LEU A 151 -7.57 1.83 12.80
C LEU A 151 -7.82 3.22 13.40
N LEU A 152 -8.90 3.91 13.03
CA LEU A 152 -9.26 5.22 13.55
C LEU A 152 -9.64 5.20 15.05
N ALA A 153 -10.15 4.07 15.53
CA ALA A 153 -10.50 3.84 16.94
C ALA A 153 -9.34 3.22 17.76
N SER A 154 -8.12 3.23 17.23
CA SER A 154 -6.95 2.66 17.90
C SER A 154 -5.97 3.76 18.34
N GLU A 155 -5.71 3.88 19.64
CA GLU A 155 -4.70 4.78 20.21
C GLU A 155 -3.27 4.47 19.69
N ASN A 156 -3.04 3.22 19.31
CA ASN A 156 -1.76 2.73 18.78
C ASN A 156 -1.67 2.80 17.25
N ALA A 157 -2.44 3.69 16.61
CA ALA A 157 -2.39 3.86 15.17
C ALA A 157 -1.92 5.28 14.77
N LEU A 158 -1.02 5.33 13.77
CA LEU A 158 -0.61 6.54 13.09
C LEU A 158 -1.09 6.48 11.64
N LEU A 159 -1.99 7.40 11.26
CA LEU A 159 -2.63 7.38 9.95
C LEU A 159 -2.31 8.65 9.17
N MET A 160 -1.77 8.51 7.98
CA MET A 160 -1.67 9.59 7.00
C MET A 160 -2.73 9.35 5.91
N ILE A 161 -3.90 9.95 6.13
CA ILE A 161 -5.08 9.80 5.28
C ILE A 161 -5.75 11.17 5.03
N PRO A 162 -6.62 11.33 4.00
CA PRO A 162 -7.40 12.54 3.82
C PRO A 162 -8.31 12.84 5.02
N ARG A 163 -8.33 14.10 5.46
CA ARG A 163 -9.11 14.55 6.61
C ARG A 163 -10.58 14.12 6.58
N ARG A 164 -11.20 14.12 5.39
CA ARG A 164 -12.62 13.72 5.22
C ARG A 164 -12.90 12.27 5.63
N LEU A 165 -11.89 11.41 5.68
CA LEU A 165 -11.98 10.01 6.07
C LEU A 165 -11.63 9.77 7.54
N ALA A 166 -11.03 10.76 8.22
CA ALA A 166 -10.61 10.64 9.62
C ALA A 166 -11.76 10.78 10.63
N GLY A 167 -12.94 11.25 10.20
CA GLY A 167 -14.04 11.53 11.14
C GLY A 167 -13.79 12.76 11.99
N ARG A 168 -14.62 12.95 13.07
CA ARG A 168 -14.56 14.13 13.95
C ARG A 168 -13.57 13.97 15.11
N SER A 169 -13.47 12.79 15.67
CA SER A 169 -12.66 12.50 16.88
C SER A 169 -12.02 11.12 16.78
N PRO A 170 -10.98 10.94 15.92
CA PRO A 170 -10.23 9.69 15.88
C PRO A 170 -9.38 9.56 17.15
N GLU A 171 -9.26 8.36 17.71
CA GLU A 171 -8.29 8.03 18.76
C GLU A 171 -6.89 7.89 18.16
N ALA A 172 -6.81 7.45 16.92
CA ALA A 172 -5.56 7.37 16.17
C ALA A 172 -4.90 8.74 15.96
N LEU A 173 -3.57 8.79 15.97
CA LEU A 173 -2.83 9.97 15.53
C LEU A 173 -2.97 10.14 14.01
N VAL A 174 -3.81 11.09 13.59
CA VAL A 174 -4.03 11.38 12.18
C VAL A 174 -3.18 12.54 11.72
N VAL A 175 -2.20 12.24 10.87
CA VAL A 175 -1.42 13.24 10.14
C VAL A 175 -2.21 13.67 8.91
N ARG A 176 -2.59 14.94 8.86
CA ARG A 176 -3.41 15.48 7.77
C ARG A 176 -2.58 15.56 6.49
N SER A 177 -2.98 14.81 5.47
CA SER A 177 -2.36 14.83 4.16
C SER A 177 -3.18 15.69 3.18
N ARG A 178 -2.52 16.64 2.51
CA ARG A 178 -3.05 17.32 1.31
C ARG A 178 -2.38 16.71 0.09
N GLY A 179 -3.14 15.91 -0.70
CA GLY A 179 -2.61 15.20 -1.89
C GLY A 179 -2.09 13.80 -1.57
N VAL A 180 -1.35 13.21 -2.52
CA VAL A 180 -0.97 11.77 -2.48
C VAL A 180 -0.07 11.42 -1.29
N PHE A 181 0.68 12.37 -0.76
CA PHE A 181 1.46 12.23 0.47
C PHE A 181 1.69 13.59 1.09
N GLY A 182 0.76 14.50 1.16
CA GLY A 182 1.03 15.79 1.72
C GLY A 182 2.51 16.20 1.56
N ARG A 183 3.05 17.17 1.67
CA ARG A 183 4.46 17.47 1.40
C ARG A 183 5.38 16.42 2.02
N TYR A 184 6.45 16.02 1.35
CA TYR A 184 7.48 15.07 1.81
C TYR A 184 7.97 15.28 3.26
N GLY A 185 7.78 16.48 3.83
CA GLY A 185 8.02 16.80 5.22
C GLY A 185 7.17 16.01 6.21
N ASP A 186 5.94 15.65 5.86
CA ASP A 186 5.03 14.91 6.75
C ASP A 186 5.50 13.46 6.93
N LEU A 187 6.01 12.81 5.87
CA LEU A 187 6.61 11.47 5.97
C LEU A 187 7.89 11.48 6.81
N SER A 188 8.74 12.49 6.64
CA SER A 188 9.98 12.63 7.42
C SER A 188 9.70 12.90 8.90
N ARG A 189 8.62 13.64 9.20
CA ARG A 189 8.16 13.85 10.58
C ARG A 189 7.58 12.59 11.19
N ALA A 190 6.73 11.86 10.44
CA ALA A 190 6.17 10.58 10.88
C ALA A 190 7.29 9.57 11.16
N ARG A 191 8.30 9.49 10.28
CA ARG A 191 9.45 8.63 10.47
C ARG A 191 10.18 8.94 11.79
N ARG A 192 10.50 10.20 12.07
CA ARG A 192 11.19 10.60 13.31
C ARG A 192 10.39 10.21 14.54
N LEU A 193 9.08 10.49 14.57
CA LEU A 193 8.22 10.11 15.68
C LEU A 193 8.19 8.59 15.91
N LEU A 194 8.22 7.81 14.84
CA LEU A 194 8.24 6.35 14.91
C LEU A 194 9.61 5.83 15.36
N GLU A 195 10.71 6.41 14.89
CA GLU A 195 12.06 6.07 15.33
C GLU A 195 12.23 6.36 16.83
N GLU A 196 11.83 7.55 17.31
CA GLU A 196 11.80 7.90 18.73
C GLU A 196 10.95 6.92 19.56
N ALA A 197 9.76 6.56 19.07
CA ALA A 197 8.86 5.66 19.80
C ALA A 197 9.34 4.20 19.86
N LEU A 198 10.09 3.73 18.86
CA LEU A 198 10.46 2.33 18.70
C LEU A 198 11.94 2.05 18.96
N CYS A 199 12.84 2.98 18.65
CA CYS A 199 14.28 2.80 18.72
C CYS A 199 14.88 3.33 20.03
N ASP A 200 14.29 4.35 20.66
CA ASP A 200 14.81 4.95 21.90
C ASP A 200 14.43 4.15 23.17
N LYS A 201 13.79 2.98 23.02
CA LYS A 201 13.41 2.10 24.14
C LYS A 201 14.50 1.07 24.50
N TYR A 202 15.63 1.12 23.85
CA TYR A 202 16.80 0.26 24.05
C TYR A 202 18.07 1.11 24.02
#